data_5bb5f6d5923955aa28c006149698930d
#
_entry.id   5bb5f6d5923955aa28c006149698930d
#
_cell.length_a   1.000
_cell.length_b   1.000
_cell.length_c   1.000
_cell.angle_alpha   90.00
_cell.angle_beta   90.00
_cell.angle_gamma   90.00
#
_symmetry.space_group_name_H-M   'P 1'
#
loop_
_entity.id
_entity.type
_entity.pdbx_description
1 polymer ?
#
loop_
_entity_poly.entity_id
_entity_poly.type
_entity_poly.pdbx_seq_one_letter_code
_entity_poly.pdbx_strand_id
1 'polypeptide(L)'
;MLITASLPLVYVNVMKNMSVDCDCCAVAEDPCIADIGILASLDPVAIDQACIDLVYNCDDPKKGHLIERIESRNGLYTIECADKIGVGSKEYELVYI
;
A
#
# COMPACT_ATOMS: atom_id res chain seq x y z
N MET A 1 -12.57 -13.99 11.01
CA MET A 1 -11.93 -13.99 12.32
C MET A 1 -11.65 -12.56 12.76
N LEU A 2 -11.95 -12.27 13.98
CA LEU A 2 -11.69 -10.95 14.54
C LEU A 2 -10.28 -10.88 15.10
N ILE A 3 -9.51 -9.90 14.63
CA ILE A 3 -8.19 -9.64 15.18
C ILE A 3 -8.36 -8.55 16.24
N THR A 4 -8.01 -8.87 17.46
CA THR A 4 -8.15 -7.92 18.55
C THR A 4 -6.90 -7.07 18.72
N ALA A 5 -7.07 -5.87 19.25
CA ALA A 5 -5.97 -4.96 19.50
C ALA A 5 -5.00 -5.46 20.57
N SER A 6 -5.38 -6.49 21.32
CA SER A 6 -4.51 -7.09 22.34
C SER A 6 -3.44 -8.00 21.78
N LEU A 7 -3.54 -8.39 20.50
CA LEU A 7 -2.53 -9.22 19.85
C LEU A 7 -1.57 -8.31 19.08
N PRO A 8 -0.27 -8.31 19.44
CA PRO A 8 0.70 -7.49 18.72
C PRO A 8 0.96 -8.11 17.34
N LEU A 9 0.45 -7.46 16.31
CA LEU A 9 0.70 -7.81 14.92
C LEU A 9 1.53 -6.71 14.27
N VAL A 10 2.49 -7.14 13.48
CA VAL A 10 3.29 -6.22 12.68
C VAL A 10 2.99 -6.47 11.22
N TYR A 11 2.66 -5.41 10.51
CA TYR A 11 2.41 -5.45 9.07
C TYR A 11 3.64 -4.91 8.36
N VAL A 12 4.07 -5.62 7.33
CA VAL A 12 5.26 -5.24 6.57
C VAL A 12 4.91 -5.23 5.09
N ASN A 13 5.16 -4.10 4.43
CA ASN A 13 4.99 -3.96 2.98
C ASN A 13 6.35 -3.75 2.34
N VAL A 14 6.66 -4.59 1.35
CA VAL A 14 7.90 -4.50 0.58
C VAL A 14 7.56 -3.84 -0.75
N MET A 15 7.96 -2.57 -0.90
CA MET A 15 7.70 -1.79 -2.12
C MET A 15 8.86 -1.93 -3.08
N LYS A 16 8.97 -3.15 -3.64
CA LYS A 16 10.05 -3.55 -4.54
C LYS A 16 9.46 -4.29 -5.73
N ASN A 17 10.00 -4.03 -6.91
CA ASN A 17 9.55 -4.67 -8.16
C ASN A 17 8.05 -4.50 -8.38
N MET A 18 7.53 -3.31 -8.11
CA MET A 18 6.10 -3.06 -8.18
C MET A 18 5.61 -3.01 -9.62
N SER A 19 4.55 -3.79 -9.87
CA SER A 19 3.90 -3.92 -11.17
C SER A 19 2.42 -3.60 -11.01
N VAL A 20 1.74 -3.34 -12.13
CA VAL A 20 0.29 -3.16 -12.15
C VAL A 20 -0.46 -4.47 -12.02
N ASP A 21 0.19 -5.60 -12.27
CA ASP A 21 -0.44 -6.91 -12.23
C ASP A 21 -0.06 -7.68 -10.97
N CYS A 22 -1.04 -8.46 -10.50
CA CYS A 22 -0.82 -9.37 -9.38
C CYS A 22 0.08 -10.54 -9.83
N ASP A 23 0.88 -11.04 -8.89
CA ASP A 23 1.70 -12.25 -9.12
C ASP A 23 0.85 -13.47 -9.44
N CYS A 24 -0.45 -13.43 -9.16
CA CYS A 24 -1.39 -14.48 -9.52
C CYS A 24 -1.71 -14.52 -11.03
N CYS A 25 -1.36 -13.50 -11.78
CA CYS A 25 -1.55 -13.47 -13.23
C CYS A 25 -0.58 -14.41 -13.92
N ALA A 26 -1.06 -15.13 -14.94
CA ALA A 26 -0.22 -16.05 -15.72
C ALA A 26 0.90 -15.31 -16.44
N VAL A 27 0.61 -14.09 -16.92
CA VAL A 27 1.60 -13.21 -17.54
C VAL A 27 1.42 -11.82 -16.94
N ALA A 28 2.25 -11.48 -15.96
CA ALA A 28 2.24 -10.17 -15.33
C ALA A 28 3.17 -9.22 -16.07
N GLU A 29 2.83 -7.92 -16.06
CA GLU A 29 3.71 -6.91 -16.62
C GLU A 29 4.98 -6.78 -15.77
N ASP A 30 6.04 -6.32 -16.39
CA ASP A 30 7.29 -6.03 -15.68
C ASP A 30 7.09 -4.91 -14.66
N PRO A 31 7.97 -4.82 -13.64
CA PRO A 31 7.94 -3.70 -12.70
C PRO A 31 7.93 -2.36 -13.40
N CYS A 32 7.07 -1.45 -12.93
CA CYS A 32 6.84 -0.18 -13.62
C CYS A 32 7.48 1.03 -12.96
N ILE A 33 7.88 0.93 -11.70
CA ILE A 33 8.57 2.02 -11.00
C ILE A 33 9.76 1.48 -10.22
N ALA A 34 10.67 2.40 -9.87
CA ALA A 34 11.82 2.07 -9.04
C ALA A 34 11.38 1.64 -7.64
N ASP A 35 12.20 0.83 -6.99
CA ASP A 35 11.93 0.38 -5.63
C ASP A 35 11.87 1.57 -4.67
N ILE A 36 10.90 1.56 -3.77
CA ILE A 36 10.75 2.62 -2.78
C ILE A 36 11.35 2.20 -1.44
N GLY A 37 11.09 0.97 -1.00
CA GLY A 37 11.65 0.49 0.25
C GLY A 37 10.73 -0.49 0.97
N ILE A 38 10.96 -0.62 2.27
CA ILE A 38 10.20 -1.52 3.13
C ILE A 38 9.56 -0.67 4.23
N LEU A 39 8.26 -0.85 4.43
CA LEU A 39 7.52 -0.18 5.49
C LEU A 39 7.06 -1.21 6.52
N ALA A 40 6.98 -0.79 7.77
CA ALA A 40 6.42 -1.62 8.83
C ALA A 40 5.53 -0.78 9.73
N SER A 41 4.45 -1.36 10.22
CA SER A 41 3.50 -0.67 11.10
C SER A 41 2.71 -1.68 11.92
N LEU A 42 2.21 -1.23 13.06
CA LEU A 42 1.25 -1.99 13.84
C LEU A 42 -0.20 -1.75 13.37
N ASP A 43 -0.40 -0.80 12.47
CA ASP A 43 -1.71 -0.43 11.93
C ASP A 43 -1.78 -0.77 10.44
N PRO A 44 -2.66 -1.72 10.03
CA PRO A 44 -2.74 -2.13 8.62
C PRO A 44 -3.28 -1.04 7.70
N VAL A 45 -4.13 -0.17 8.20
CA VAL A 45 -4.69 0.93 7.40
C VAL A 45 -3.63 2.01 7.18
N ALA A 46 -2.91 2.35 8.24
CA ALA A 46 -1.86 3.36 8.17
C ALA A 46 -0.75 2.95 7.19
N ILE A 47 -0.32 1.70 7.23
CA ILE A 47 0.75 1.24 6.33
C ILE A 47 0.31 1.26 4.87
N ASP A 48 -0.91 0.86 4.58
CA ASP A 48 -1.42 0.89 3.20
C ASP A 48 -1.60 2.31 2.71
N GLN A 49 -2.09 3.21 3.54
CA GLN A 49 -2.20 4.62 3.18
C GLN A 49 -0.81 5.22 2.91
N ALA A 50 0.17 4.91 3.76
CA ALA A 50 1.53 5.39 3.56
C ALA A 50 2.14 4.89 2.26
N CYS A 51 1.92 3.62 1.91
CA CYS A 51 2.41 3.05 0.66
C CYS A 51 1.80 3.75 -0.55
N ILE A 52 0.50 4.01 -0.52
CA ILE A 52 -0.18 4.73 -1.60
C ILE A 52 0.36 6.15 -1.73
N ASP A 53 0.52 6.84 -0.62
CA ASP A 53 1.06 8.20 -0.63
C ASP A 53 2.48 8.24 -1.21
N LEU A 54 3.30 7.25 -0.89
CA LEU A 54 4.66 7.16 -1.44
C LEU A 54 4.66 6.94 -2.95
N VAL A 55 3.72 6.14 -3.47
CA VAL A 55 3.57 5.97 -4.92
C VAL A 55 3.15 7.28 -5.58
N TYR A 56 2.16 7.96 -5.02
CA TYR A 56 1.66 9.21 -5.58
C TYR A 56 2.70 10.33 -5.55
N ASN A 57 3.56 10.33 -4.56
CA ASN A 57 4.57 11.38 -4.35
C ASN A 57 5.96 11.04 -4.88
N CYS A 58 6.18 9.85 -5.42
CA CYS A 58 7.49 9.51 -5.96
C CYS A 58 7.77 10.29 -7.25
N ASP A 59 9.06 10.46 -7.57
CA ASP A 59 9.49 11.24 -8.73
C ASP A 59 9.61 10.40 -10.01
N ASP A 60 9.26 9.12 -9.95
CA ASP A 60 9.38 8.23 -11.08
C ASP A 60 8.36 8.61 -12.17
N PRO A 61 8.81 8.90 -13.41
CA PRO A 61 7.89 9.26 -14.49
C PRO A 61 6.94 8.13 -14.90
N LYS A 62 7.23 6.90 -14.51
CA LYS A 62 6.40 5.73 -14.83
C LYS A 62 5.30 5.49 -13.82
N LYS A 63 5.24 6.27 -12.75
CA LYS A 63 4.21 6.08 -11.69
C LYS A 63 2.79 6.25 -12.22
N GLY A 64 2.59 6.99 -13.30
CA GLY A 64 1.27 7.22 -13.87
C GLY A 64 0.53 5.93 -14.23
N HIS A 65 1.24 4.93 -14.74
CA HIS A 65 0.64 3.64 -15.08
C HIS A 65 0.13 2.90 -13.84
N LEU A 66 0.92 2.93 -12.77
CA LEU A 66 0.52 2.31 -11.50
C LEU A 66 -0.65 3.07 -10.86
N ILE A 67 -0.61 4.39 -10.86
CA ILE A 67 -1.69 5.23 -10.34
C ILE A 67 -2.98 4.98 -11.10
N GLU A 68 -2.92 4.88 -12.43
CA GLU A 68 -4.08 4.58 -13.25
C GLU A 68 -4.71 3.24 -12.85
N ARG A 69 -3.90 2.21 -12.61
CA ARG A 69 -4.40 0.91 -12.18
C ARG A 69 -5.04 1.01 -10.79
N ILE A 70 -4.43 1.72 -9.86
CA ILE A 70 -4.99 1.92 -8.52
C ILE A 70 -6.38 2.57 -8.62
N GLU A 71 -6.48 3.63 -9.40
CA GLU A 71 -7.73 4.38 -9.55
C GLU A 71 -8.79 3.58 -10.30
N SER A 72 -8.42 2.85 -11.33
CA SER A 72 -9.36 2.04 -12.12
C SER A 72 -9.98 0.90 -11.31
N ARG A 73 -9.32 0.48 -10.24
CA ARG A 73 -9.80 -0.59 -9.34
C ARG A 73 -10.36 -0.06 -8.04
N ASN A 74 -10.53 1.24 -7.90
CA ASN A 74 -10.97 1.90 -6.67
C ASN A 74 -10.11 1.49 -5.46
N GLY A 75 -8.80 1.43 -5.65
CA GLY A 75 -7.87 0.97 -4.61
C GLY A 75 -7.94 1.78 -3.32
N LEU A 76 -8.22 3.08 -3.43
CA LEU A 76 -8.33 3.95 -2.25
C LEU A 76 -9.60 3.68 -1.44
N TYR A 77 -10.63 3.13 -2.06
CA TYR A 77 -11.90 2.85 -1.39
C TYR A 77 -11.76 1.79 -0.30
N THR A 78 -10.92 0.78 -0.54
CA THR A 78 -10.66 -0.26 0.45
C THR A 78 -10.11 0.33 1.75
N ILE A 79 -9.19 1.27 1.63
CA ILE A 79 -8.58 1.94 2.78
C ILE A 79 -9.59 2.80 3.51
N GLU A 80 -10.43 3.54 2.78
CA GLU A 80 -11.48 4.36 3.39
C GLU A 80 -12.48 3.51 4.15
N CYS A 81 -12.90 2.38 3.59
CA CYS A 81 -13.82 1.47 4.26
C CYS A 81 -13.20 0.90 5.53
N ALA A 82 -11.93 0.48 5.48
CA ALA A 82 -11.23 -0.06 6.63
C ALA A 82 -11.12 0.97 7.77
N ASP A 83 -10.84 2.22 7.43
CA ASP A 83 -10.81 3.31 8.39
C ASP A 83 -12.18 3.53 9.04
N LYS A 84 -13.24 3.55 8.23
CA LYS A 84 -14.60 3.77 8.72
C LYS A 84 -15.10 2.70 9.67
N ILE A 85 -14.74 1.44 9.41
CA ILE A 85 -15.20 0.33 10.26
C ILE A 85 -14.26 0.06 11.44
N GLY A 86 -13.21 0.87 11.61
CA GLY A 86 -12.36 0.81 12.79
C GLY A 86 -11.27 -0.24 12.75
N VAL A 87 -10.88 -0.73 11.57
CA VAL A 87 -9.75 -1.65 11.43
C VAL A 87 -8.44 -0.97 11.76
N GLY A 88 -8.35 0.33 11.48
CA GLY A 88 -7.19 1.15 11.74
C GLY A 88 -7.45 2.60 11.37
N SER A 89 -6.41 3.39 11.24
CA SER A 89 -6.49 4.81 10.90
C SER A 89 -5.64 5.15 9.69
N LYS A 90 -6.15 6.02 8.84
CA LYS A 90 -5.38 6.55 7.70
C LYS A 90 -4.31 7.55 8.13
N GLU A 91 -4.38 8.04 9.36
CA GLU A 91 -3.39 8.98 9.88
C GLU A 91 -2.14 8.23 10.30
N TYR A 92 -0.99 8.76 9.92
CA TYR A 92 0.29 8.14 10.24
C TYR A 92 1.41 9.18 10.24
N GLU A 93 2.51 8.81 10.87
CA GLU A 93 3.77 9.55 10.80
C GLU A 93 4.82 8.63 10.21
N LEU A 94 5.50 9.10 9.15
CA LEU A 94 6.53 8.31 8.49
C LEU A 94 7.88 8.61 9.12
N VAL A 95 8.47 7.59 9.75
CA VAL A 95 9.77 7.70 10.41
C VAL A 95 10.79 6.88 9.64
N TYR A 96 11.87 7.53 9.23
CA TYR A 96 12.97 6.87 8.51
C TYR A 96 14.06 6.45 9.50
N ILE A 97 14.55 5.25 9.32
CA ILE A 97 15.65 4.71 10.14
C ILE A 97 16.80 4.24 9.26
#